data_7428843a75cd93aa143dfce0150fc92e
#
_entry.id   7428843a75cd93aa143dfce0150fc92e
#
_cell.length_a   1.000
_cell.length_b   1.000
_cell.length_c   1.000
_cell.angle_alpha   90.00
_cell.angle_beta   90.00
_cell.angle_gamma   90.00
#
_symmetry.space_group_name_H-M   'P 1'
#
loop_
_entity.id
_entity.type
_entity.pdbx_description
1 polymer ?
#
loop_
_entity_poly.entity_id
_entity_poly.type
_entity_poly.pdbx_seq_one_letter_code
_entity_poly.pdbx_strand_id
1 'polypeptide(L)'
;DNERFFDHRREWARTDFDHGGLPRPEWEALLLECKKRADRAGFYRLSLPKEYGGQAIGNLWMSVIRDHLASKGLGLFNDLQNEHSVVGNFPIIVMLRDFGTPAQKDKFITGQLEFKTRITFGLTEPNHGSDATHMETKAVREVRNGVDGWLINGEKMWTTGMHKATHCALFARTSGQPGDAK
;
A
#
# COMPACT_ATOMS: atom_id res chain seq x y z
N ASP A 1 27.86 4.73 -4.61
CA ASP A 1 27.78 3.28 -4.93
C ASP A 1 26.35 2.76 -5.13
N ASN A 2 25.34 3.53 -4.72
CA ASN A 2 23.94 3.15 -4.88
C ASN A 2 23.25 3.87 -6.05
N GLU A 3 23.95 4.64 -6.86
CA GLU A 3 23.41 5.40 -7.99
C GLU A 3 22.69 4.52 -9.02
N ARG A 4 23.13 3.26 -9.16
CA ARG A 4 22.51 2.28 -10.05
C ARG A 4 21.02 2.03 -9.73
N PHE A 5 20.59 2.29 -8.48
CA PHE A 5 19.20 2.15 -8.06
C PHE A 5 18.38 3.43 -8.19
N PHE A 6 19.00 4.55 -8.59
CA PHE A 6 18.36 5.85 -8.67
C PHE A 6 17.96 6.25 -10.09
N ASP A 7 18.43 5.54 -11.11
CA ASP A 7 18.06 5.83 -12.50
C ASP A 7 16.72 5.17 -12.82
N HIS A 8 15.65 5.94 -12.77
CA HIS A 8 14.29 5.48 -13.06
C HIS A 8 14.07 5.06 -14.51
N ARG A 9 14.98 5.42 -15.42
CA ARG A 9 14.97 4.92 -16.80
C ARG A 9 15.44 3.47 -16.89
N ARG A 10 16.03 2.96 -15.82
CA ARG A 10 16.58 1.61 -15.70
C ARG A 10 15.75 0.78 -14.74
N GLU A 11 14.54 0.46 -15.14
CA GLU A 11 13.64 -0.32 -14.28
C GLU A 11 14.24 -1.67 -13.88
N TRP A 12 15.03 -2.29 -14.74
CA TRP A 12 15.78 -3.49 -14.45
C TRP A 12 16.88 -3.30 -13.37
N ALA A 13 17.23 -2.08 -13.00
CA ALA A 13 18.14 -1.85 -11.88
C ALA A 13 17.50 -2.21 -10.54
N ARG A 14 16.19 -2.08 -10.42
CA ARG A 14 15.42 -2.48 -9.23
C ARG A 14 14.66 -3.79 -9.39
N THR A 15 14.40 -4.22 -10.60
CA THR A 15 13.58 -5.41 -10.91
C THR A 15 14.44 -6.47 -11.57
N ASP A 16 14.36 -7.69 -11.06
CA ASP A 16 15.07 -8.84 -11.60
C ASP A 16 14.17 -9.59 -12.58
N PHE A 17 14.15 -9.12 -13.84
CA PHE A 17 13.34 -9.73 -14.88
C PHE A 17 13.79 -11.14 -15.25
N ASP A 18 15.07 -11.46 -15.04
CA ASP A 18 15.63 -12.78 -15.36
C ASP A 18 15.18 -13.85 -14.36
N HIS A 19 14.78 -13.42 -13.13
CA HIS A 19 14.36 -14.31 -12.06
C HIS A 19 12.95 -13.99 -11.55
N GLY A 20 11.99 -13.86 -12.45
CA GLY A 20 10.57 -13.77 -12.12
C GLY A 20 10.04 -12.33 -11.90
N GLY A 21 10.80 -11.30 -12.24
CA GLY A 21 10.34 -9.92 -12.18
C GLY A 21 10.11 -9.37 -10.77
N LEU A 22 10.74 -9.97 -9.77
CA LEU A 22 10.71 -9.47 -8.40
C LEU A 22 11.71 -8.34 -8.19
N PRO A 23 11.46 -7.41 -7.25
CA PRO A 23 12.45 -6.42 -6.87
C PRO A 23 13.72 -7.08 -6.36
N ARG A 24 14.87 -6.50 -6.72
CA ARG A 24 16.16 -6.98 -6.23
C ARG A 24 16.26 -6.83 -4.71
N PRO A 25 16.76 -7.85 -3.99
CA PRO A 25 16.87 -7.81 -2.53
C PRO A 25 17.67 -6.60 -2.01
N GLU A 26 18.71 -6.20 -2.72
CA GLU A 26 19.56 -5.06 -2.36
C GLU A 26 18.77 -3.74 -2.44
N TRP A 27 17.94 -3.59 -3.47
CA TRP A 27 17.07 -2.42 -3.60
C TRP A 27 16.03 -2.35 -2.48
N GLU A 28 15.39 -3.49 -2.16
CA GLU A 28 14.42 -3.57 -1.06
C GLU A 28 15.06 -3.25 0.29
N ALA A 29 16.28 -3.73 0.54
CA ALA A 29 17.02 -3.44 1.77
C ALA A 29 17.34 -1.95 1.91
N LEU A 30 17.79 -1.30 0.83
CA LEU A 30 18.07 0.14 0.82
C LEU A 30 16.78 0.95 1.03
N LEU A 31 15.69 0.60 0.36
CA LEU A 31 14.39 1.26 0.54
C LEU A 31 13.89 1.13 1.99
N LEU A 32 14.00 -0.05 2.58
CA LEU A 32 13.62 -0.29 3.98
C LEU A 32 14.46 0.56 4.93
N GLU A 33 15.77 0.62 4.73
CA GLU A 33 16.66 1.45 5.56
C GLU A 33 16.32 2.94 5.41
N CYS A 34 16.05 3.43 4.20
CA CYS A 34 15.59 4.80 3.98
C CYS A 34 14.30 5.10 4.76
N LYS A 35 13.31 4.21 4.71
CA LYS A 35 12.05 4.35 5.45
C LYS A 35 12.27 4.34 6.96
N LYS A 36 13.13 3.46 7.48
CA LYS A 36 13.49 3.42 8.91
C LYS A 36 14.19 4.70 9.36
N ARG A 37 15.09 5.26 8.53
CA ARG A 37 15.73 6.56 8.82
C ARG A 37 14.72 7.68 8.86
N ALA A 38 13.82 7.73 7.88
CA ALA A 38 12.74 8.72 7.83
C ALA A 38 11.81 8.58 9.05
N ASP A 39 11.51 7.37 9.50
CA ASP A 39 10.69 7.11 10.68
C ASP A 39 11.36 7.61 11.97
N ARG A 40 12.63 7.29 12.17
CA ARG A 40 13.42 7.80 13.30
C ARG A 40 13.52 9.32 13.32
N ALA A 41 13.54 9.95 12.14
CA ALA A 41 13.55 11.41 12.00
C ALA A 41 12.17 12.07 12.08
N GLY A 42 11.10 11.29 12.24
CA GLY A 42 9.72 11.78 12.38
C GLY A 42 9.03 12.14 11.07
N PHE A 43 9.60 11.79 9.91
CA PHE A 43 9.04 12.15 8.60
C PHE A 43 8.15 11.05 8.00
N TYR A 44 8.42 9.79 8.29
CA TYR A 44 7.68 8.68 7.66
C TYR A 44 6.20 8.69 8.00
N ARG A 45 5.85 9.01 9.26
CA ARG A 45 4.47 8.99 9.78
C ARG A 45 3.77 10.34 9.76
N LEU A 46 4.30 11.37 9.10
CA LEU A 46 3.77 12.74 9.16
C LEU A 46 2.26 12.84 8.90
N SER A 47 1.73 12.08 7.96
CA SER A 47 0.32 12.08 7.59
C SER A 47 -0.59 11.37 8.60
N LEU A 48 -0.04 10.50 9.44
CA LEU A 48 -0.82 9.75 10.41
C LEU A 48 -1.29 10.59 11.60
N PRO A 49 -2.40 10.20 12.25
CA PRO A 49 -2.80 10.76 13.53
C PRO A 49 -1.71 10.61 14.60
N LYS A 50 -1.78 11.48 15.61
CA LYS A 50 -0.81 11.49 16.72
C LYS A 50 -0.75 10.18 17.47
N GLU A 51 -1.87 9.47 17.59
CA GLU A 51 -1.97 8.16 18.26
C GLU A 51 -1.08 7.09 17.61
N TYR A 52 -0.73 7.27 16.32
CA TYR A 52 0.17 6.38 15.58
C TYR A 52 1.58 6.96 15.39
N GLY A 53 1.93 7.98 16.16
CA GLY A 53 3.23 8.65 16.09
C GLY A 53 3.37 9.65 14.96
N GLY A 54 2.25 10.05 14.34
CA GLY A 54 2.20 11.06 13.28
C GLY A 54 1.98 12.48 13.80
N GLN A 55 1.86 13.41 12.86
CA GLN A 55 1.59 14.82 13.15
C GLN A 55 0.23 15.28 12.59
N ALA A 56 -0.51 14.36 11.95
CA ALA A 56 -1.80 14.64 11.30
C ALA A 56 -1.73 15.80 10.28
N ILE A 57 -0.63 15.90 9.56
CA ILE A 57 -0.51 16.93 8.51
C ILE A 57 -1.49 16.63 7.39
N GLY A 58 -2.14 17.69 6.89
CA GLY A 58 -3.08 17.58 5.79
C GLY A 58 -2.39 17.42 4.42
N ASN A 59 -3.19 17.17 3.40
CA ASN A 59 -2.73 16.94 2.03
C ASN A 59 -1.91 18.11 1.45
N LEU A 60 -2.19 19.33 1.86
CA LEU A 60 -1.43 20.51 1.43
C LEU A 60 0.04 20.38 1.84
N TRP A 61 0.31 20.06 3.10
CA TRP A 61 1.69 19.88 3.59
C TRP A 61 2.37 18.66 2.98
N MET A 62 1.62 17.59 2.76
CA MET A 62 2.15 16.41 2.04
C MET A 62 2.56 16.78 0.62
N SER A 63 1.78 17.62 -0.07
CA SER A 63 2.11 18.09 -1.41
C SER A 63 3.37 18.97 -1.43
N VAL A 64 3.48 19.91 -0.48
CA VAL A 64 4.66 20.79 -0.36
C VAL A 64 5.94 19.97 -0.09
N ILE A 65 5.87 18.99 0.82
CA ILE A 65 7.03 18.15 1.13
C ILE A 65 7.42 17.30 -0.07
N ARG A 66 6.46 16.74 -0.79
CA ARG A 66 6.73 15.93 -1.99
C ARG A 66 7.29 16.76 -3.14
N ASP A 67 6.78 17.96 -3.34
CA ASP A 67 7.32 18.91 -4.32
C ASP A 67 8.78 19.25 -3.98
N HIS A 68 9.07 19.56 -2.71
CA HIS A 68 10.43 19.77 -2.25
C HIS A 68 11.34 18.56 -2.49
N LEU A 69 10.88 17.35 -2.18
CA LEU A 69 11.66 16.13 -2.45
C LEU A 69 11.87 15.92 -3.95
N ALA A 70 10.86 16.18 -4.77
CA ALA A 70 10.96 16.09 -6.23
C ALA A 70 12.01 17.06 -6.79
N SER A 71 12.14 18.26 -6.24
CA SER A 71 13.17 19.23 -6.62
C SER A 71 14.60 18.76 -6.38
N LYS A 72 14.79 17.74 -5.54
CA LYS A 72 16.10 17.10 -5.27
C LYS A 72 16.44 15.98 -6.25
N GLY A 73 15.58 15.73 -7.21
CA GLY A 73 15.69 14.62 -8.16
C GLY A 73 15.01 13.34 -7.67
N LEU A 74 15.02 12.33 -8.53
CA LEU A 74 14.43 11.03 -8.25
C LEU A 74 15.43 10.12 -7.53
N GLY A 75 14.94 9.33 -6.59
CA GLY A 75 15.76 8.40 -5.81
C GLY A 75 14.92 7.59 -4.83
N LEU A 76 15.57 6.79 -4.00
CA LEU A 76 14.90 5.97 -2.98
C LEU A 76 14.09 6.78 -1.96
N PHE A 77 14.39 8.07 -1.79
CA PHE A 77 13.66 8.96 -0.88
C PHE A 77 12.38 9.51 -1.53
N ASN A 78 12.29 9.49 -2.84
CA ASN A 78 11.17 10.05 -3.60
C ASN A 78 10.95 9.24 -4.88
N ASP A 79 10.45 8.02 -4.74
CA ASP A 79 10.02 7.23 -5.89
C ASP A 79 8.72 7.81 -6.47
N LEU A 80 8.47 7.55 -7.75
CA LEU A 80 7.26 7.97 -8.46
C LEU A 80 5.99 7.40 -7.83
N GLN A 81 6.09 6.27 -7.16
CA GLN A 81 4.97 5.63 -6.47
C GLN A 81 4.88 6.10 -5.02
N ASN A 82 3.70 6.55 -4.62
CA ASN A 82 3.43 7.01 -3.26
C ASN A 82 3.76 5.97 -2.19
N GLU A 83 3.56 4.69 -2.51
CA GLU A 83 3.81 3.57 -1.62
C GLU A 83 5.29 3.38 -1.28
N HIS A 84 6.17 3.90 -2.10
CA HIS A 84 7.62 3.78 -1.92
C HIS A 84 8.26 5.04 -1.29
N SER A 85 7.51 6.12 -1.15
CA SER A 85 8.04 7.35 -0.57
C SER A 85 8.46 7.17 0.88
N VAL A 86 9.52 7.87 1.26
CA VAL A 86 9.98 7.98 2.67
C VAL A 86 9.08 8.88 3.52
N VAL A 87 8.21 9.68 2.88
CA VAL A 87 7.07 10.34 3.52
C VAL A 87 5.85 9.47 3.23
N GLY A 88 5.51 8.62 4.19
CA GLY A 88 4.53 7.55 3.98
C GLY A 88 3.11 8.06 3.71
N ASN A 89 2.42 7.33 2.84
CA ASN A 89 0.98 7.43 2.66
C ASN A 89 0.34 6.13 3.16
N PHE A 90 -0.62 6.24 4.06
CA PHE A 90 -1.14 5.10 4.80
C PHE A 90 -2.67 4.97 4.72
N PRO A 91 -3.27 4.85 3.53
CA PRO A 91 -4.73 4.76 3.40
C PRO A 91 -5.30 3.54 4.14
N ILE A 92 -4.57 2.43 4.15
CA ILE A 92 -4.98 1.21 4.85
C ILE A 92 -4.98 1.40 6.38
N ILE A 93 -4.01 2.11 6.94
CA ILE A 93 -3.99 2.41 8.38
C ILE A 93 -5.20 3.25 8.77
N VAL A 94 -5.50 4.30 8.00
CA VAL A 94 -6.68 5.15 8.25
C VAL A 94 -7.97 4.36 8.14
N MET A 95 -8.09 3.50 7.14
CA MET A 95 -9.25 2.63 6.94
C MET A 95 -9.42 1.64 8.11
N LEU A 96 -8.34 1.01 8.56
CA LEU A 96 -8.35 0.10 9.70
C LEU A 96 -8.66 0.84 11.01
N ARG A 97 -8.16 2.06 11.19
CA ARG A 97 -8.52 2.90 12.34
C ARG A 97 -10.03 3.07 12.45
N ASP A 98 -10.69 3.37 11.32
CA ASP A 98 -12.11 3.72 11.33
C ASP A 98 -13.02 2.48 11.32
N PHE A 99 -12.65 1.42 10.63
CA PHE A 99 -13.51 0.26 10.36
C PHE A 99 -12.99 -1.08 10.90
N GLY A 100 -11.72 -1.14 11.32
CA GLY A 100 -11.11 -2.38 11.82
C GLY A 100 -11.57 -2.75 13.22
N THR A 101 -11.65 -4.05 13.50
CA THR A 101 -11.79 -4.57 14.86
C THR A 101 -10.53 -4.29 15.70
N PRO A 102 -10.59 -4.31 17.03
CA PRO A 102 -9.40 -4.14 17.87
C PRO A 102 -8.25 -5.09 17.48
N ALA A 103 -8.54 -6.36 17.24
CA ALA A 103 -7.56 -7.35 16.84
C ALA A 103 -6.94 -7.05 15.46
N GLN A 104 -7.73 -6.54 14.50
CA GLN A 104 -7.22 -6.11 13.21
C GLN A 104 -6.33 -4.88 13.31
N LYS A 105 -6.71 -3.90 14.14
CA LYS A 105 -5.91 -2.70 14.40
C LYS A 105 -4.56 -3.08 14.99
N ASP A 106 -4.56 -3.87 16.05
CA ASP A 106 -3.34 -4.33 16.71
C ASP A 106 -2.41 -5.07 15.72
N LYS A 107 -2.93 -6.05 15.01
CA LYS A 107 -2.15 -6.86 14.06
C LYS A 107 -1.62 -6.06 12.90
N PHE A 108 -2.49 -5.30 12.22
CA PHE A 108 -2.15 -4.75 10.90
C PHE A 108 -1.59 -3.34 10.97
N ILE A 109 -2.09 -2.47 11.87
CA ILE A 109 -1.53 -1.12 12.01
C ILE A 109 -0.13 -1.20 12.61
N THR A 110 0.01 -1.90 13.73
CA THR A 110 1.31 -2.12 14.37
C THR A 110 2.28 -2.80 13.41
N GLY A 111 1.83 -3.85 12.72
CA GLY A 111 2.67 -4.56 11.76
C GLY A 111 3.17 -3.69 10.61
N GLN A 112 2.36 -2.77 10.08
CA GLN A 112 2.80 -1.84 9.04
C GLN A 112 3.78 -0.80 9.56
N LEU A 113 3.53 -0.24 10.75
CA LEU A 113 4.40 0.76 11.38
C LEU A 113 5.76 0.19 11.79
N GLU A 114 5.82 -1.11 12.06
CA GLU A 114 7.04 -1.84 12.36
C GLU A 114 7.72 -2.46 11.13
N PHE A 115 7.19 -2.20 9.92
CA PHE A 115 7.68 -2.78 8.66
C PHE A 115 7.62 -4.31 8.57
N LYS A 116 6.79 -4.94 9.40
CA LYS A 116 6.59 -6.41 9.41
C LYS A 116 5.48 -6.85 8.46
N THR A 117 4.53 -5.96 8.18
CA THR A 117 3.36 -6.24 7.35
C THR A 117 3.36 -5.34 6.12
N ARG A 118 3.15 -5.93 4.95
CA ARG A 118 2.95 -5.22 3.69
C ARG A 118 1.55 -5.53 3.19
N ILE A 119 0.69 -4.53 3.15
CA ILE A 119 -0.70 -4.68 2.67
C ILE A 119 -0.83 -3.96 1.35
N THR A 120 -1.27 -4.69 0.33
CA THR A 120 -1.61 -4.13 -0.98
C THR A 120 -3.09 -3.79 -1.04
N PHE A 121 -3.46 -3.02 -2.08
CA PHE A 121 -4.79 -2.49 -2.28
C PHE A 121 -5.39 -3.12 -3.55
N GLY A 122 -6.25 -4.13 -3.39
CA GLY A 122 -6.89 -4.86 -4.49
C GLY A 122 -8.27 -4.31 -4.80
N LEU A 123 -8.36 -3.25 -5.61
CA LEU A 123 -9.61 -2.60 -5.98
C LEU A 123 -9.94 -2.78 -7.46
N THR A 124 -9.01 -2.42 -8.35
CA THR A 124 -9.19 -2.39 -9.80
C THR A 124 -9.50 -3.77 -10.37
N GLU A 125 -10.43 -3.83 -11.29
CA GLU A 125 -10.84 -5.05 -12.02
C GLU A 125 -10.57 -4.89 -13.51
N PRO A 126 -10.54 -5.98 -14.30
CA PRO A 126 -10.29 -5.91 -15.74
C PRO A 126 -11.22 -4.94 -16.47
N ASN A 127 -12.49 -4.90 -16.09
CA ASN A 127 -13.52 -4.09 -16.74
C ASN A 127 -13.78 -2.75 -16.05
N HIS A 128 -13.32 -2.55 -14.81
CA HIS A 128 -13.68 -1.41 -13.97
C HIS A 128 -12.45 -0.84 -13.24
N GLY A 129 -12.00 0.33 -13.68
CA GLY A 129 -10.89 1.09 -13.09
C GLY A 129 -11.40 2.24 -12.23
N SER A 130 -11.62 3.40 -12.86
CA SER A 130 -12.04 4.64 -12.17
C SER A 130 -13.41 4.54 -11.53
N ASP A 131 -14.31 3.76 -12.10
CA ASP A 131 -15.64 3.52 -11.52
C ASP A 131 -15.63 2.25 -10.65
N ALA A 132 -15.20 2.39 -9.42
CA ALA A 132 -15.19 1.32 -8.43
C ALA A 132 -16.60 0.88 -8.00
N THR A 133 -17.64 1.64 -8.30
CA THR A 133 -19.03 1.28 -7.98
C THR A 133 -19.52 0.12 -8.84
N HIS A 134 -18.92 -0.11 -10.01
CA HIS A 134 -19.23 -1.24 -10.89
C HIS A 134 -18.47 -2.53 -10.56
N MET A 135 -17.79 -2.59 -9.42
CA MET A 135 -17.07 -3.77 -8.97
C MET A 135 -17.88 -5.06 -9.11
N GLU A 136 -17.30 -6.04 -9.79
CA GLU A 136 -17.91 -7.37 -10.04
C GLU A 136 -17.48 -8.43 -9.01
N THR A 137 -16.28 -8.28 -8.40
CA THR A 137 -15.84 -9.17 -7.32
C THR A 137 -16.88 -9.20 -6.20
N LYS A 138 -17.37 -10.39 -5.87
CA LYS A 138 -18.40 -10.62 -4.85
C LYS A 138 -17.88 -11.42 -3.68
N ALA A 139 -18.36 -11.11 -2.49
CA ALA A 139 -18.18 -11.89 -1.28
C ALA A 139 -19.54 -12.28 -0.73
N VAL A 140 -19.81 -13.59 -0.65
CA VAL A 140 -21.07 -14.15 -0.17
C VAL A 140 -20.82 -14.92 1.11
N ARG A 141 -21.66 -14.71 2.12
CA ARG A 141 -21.57 -15.44 3.38
C ARG A 141 -21.83 -16.93 3.14
N GLU A 142 -20.94 -17.78 3.61
CA GLU A 142 -21.04 -19.24 3.44
C GLU A 142 -20.56 -19.94 4.70
N VAL A 143 -21.28 -21.01 5.07
CA VAL A 143 -20.83 -21.95 6.08
C VAL A 143 -20.31 -23.20 5.38
N ARG A 144 -19.01 -23.49 5.49
CA ARG A 144 -18.37 -24.66 4.90
C ARG A 144 -17.70 -25.50 5.99
N ASN A 145 -18.08 -26.77 6.08
CA ASN A 145 -17.57 -27.70 7.13
C ASN A 145 -17.73 -27.14 8.55
N GLY A 146 -18.85 -26.44 8.83
CA GLY A 146 -19.10 -25.84 10.14
C GLY A 146 -18.34 -24.53 10.43
N VAL A 147 -17.55 -24.03 9.48
CA VAL A 147 -16.85 -22.76 9.60
C VAL A 147 -17.61 -21.68 8.84
N ASP A 148 -18.01 -20.66 9.57
CA ASP A 148 -18.65 -19.48 8.99
C ASP A 148 -17.59 -18.55 8.36
N GLY A 149 -17.82 -18.12 7.12
CA GLY A 149 -16.86 -17.34 6.36
C GLY A 149 -17.46 -16.64 5.16
N TRP A 150 -16.58 -16.26 4.22
CA TRP A 150 -16.95 -15.59 2.98
C TRP A 150 -16.40 -16.37 1.79
N LEU A 151 -17.27 -16.71 0.85
CA LEU A 151 -16.88 -17.16 -0.48
C LEU A 151 -16.67 -15.95 -1.37
N ILE A 152 -15.42 -15.76 -1.85
CA ILE A 152 -15.05 -14.61 -2.68
C ILE A 152 -14.82 -15.11 -4.10
N ASN A 153 -15.51 -14.48 -5.07
CA ASN A 153 -15.36 -14.75 -6.50
C ASN A 153 -15.15 -13.44 -7.23
N GLY A 154 -14.15 -13.39 -8.10
CA GLY A 154 -13.81 -12.22 -8.91
C GLY A 154 -12.34 -12.16 -9.26
N GLU A 155 -11.94 -11.09 -9.92
CA GLU A 155 -10.59 -10.87 -10.40
C GLU A 155 -10.16 -9.43 -10.10
N LYS A 156 -8.89 -9.25 -9.70
CA LYS A 156 -8.27 -7.94 -9.50
C LYS A 156 -7.02 -7.83 -10.36
N MET A 157 -6.76 -6.61 -10.86
CA MET A 157 -5.56 -6.34 -11.63
C MET A 157 -4.85 -5.06 -11.17
N TRP A 158 -3.63 -4.86 -11.65
CA TRP A 158 -2.81 -3.69 -11.34
C TRP A 158 -2.57 -3.49 -9.84
N THR A 159 -2.59 -4.57 -9.05
CA THR A 159 -2.37 -4.51 -7.60
C THR A 159 -0.87 -4.33 -7.32
N THR A 160 -0.45 -3.08 -7.15
CA THR A 160 0.96 -2.72 -6.93
C THR A 160 1.55 -3.47 -5.76
N GLY A 161 2.68 -4.13 -5.99
CA GLY A 161 3.44 -4.84 -4.97
C GLY A 161 2.82 -6.15 -4.47
N MET A 162 1.81 -6.72 -5.16
CA MET A 162 1.14 -7.96 -4.76
C MET A 162 2.12 -9.14 -4.59
N HIS A 163 3.13 -9.23 -5.45
CA HIS A 163 4.14 -10.29 -5.43
C HIS A 163 5.02 -10.32 -4.17
N LYS A 164 5.02 -9.26 -3.37
CA LYS A 164 5.77 -9.15 -2.11
C LYS A 164 4.89 -8.81 -0.90
N ALA A 165 3.57 -8.75 -1.10
CA ALA A 165 2.63 -8.45 -0.03
C ALA A 165 2.48 -9.62 0.94
N THR A 166 2.32 -9.31 2.22
CA THR A 166 1.91 -10.30 3.21
C THR A 166 0.40 -10.47 3.26
N HIS A 167 -0.33 -9.40 2.91
CA HIS A 167 -1.79 -9.34 2.92
C HIS A 167 -2.29 -8.43 1.79
N CYS A 168 -3.54 -8.63 1.40
CA CYS A 168 -4.24 -7.78 0.45
C CYS A 168 -5.51 -7.22 1.11
N ALA A 169 -5.69 -5.90 1.09
CA ALA A 169 -6.97 -5.26 1.33
C ALA A 169 -7.81 -5.43 0.07
N LEU A 170 -8.58 -6.52 0.03
CA LEU A 170 -9.39 -6.91 -1.10
C LEU A 170 -10.77 -6.25 -0.99
N PHE A 171 -11.15 -5.50 -2.02
CA PHE A 171 -12.49 -4.92 -2.14
C PHE A 171 -13.40 -5.90 -2.86
N ALA A 172 -14.52 -6.22 -2.22
CA ALA A 172 -15.53 -7.11 -2.77
C ALA A 172 -16.94 -6.61 -2.40
N ARG A 173 -17.88 -6.80 -3.30
CA ARG A 173 -19.28 -6.45 -3.08
C ARG A 173 -19.95 -7.50 -2.19
N THR A 174 -20.55 -7.06 -1.10
CA THR A 174 -21.29 -7.92 -0.16
C THR A 174 -22.80 -7.79 -0.32
N SER A 175 -23.28 -6.75 -1.03
CA SER A 175 -24.69 -6.50 -1.31
C SER A 175 -24.86 -5.60 -2.52
N GLY A 176 -26.10 -5.47 -3.02
CA GLY A 176 -26.41 -4.62 -4.17
C GLY A 176 -25.95 -5.18 -5.52
N GLN A 177 -26.08 -4.38 -6.56
CA GLN A 177 -25.69 -4.70 -7.94
C GLN A 177 -24.51 -3.81 -8.38
N PRO A 178 -23.74 -4.21 -9.41
CA PRO A 178 -22.77 -3.31 -10.03
C PRO A 178 -23.41 -1.97 -10.41
N GLY A 179 -22.76 -0.87 -10.07
CA GLY A 179 -23.30 0.49 -10.22
C GLY A 179 -23.97 1.05 -8.98
N ASP A 180 -24.34 0.23 -8.01
CA ASP A 180 -24.86 0.73 -6.73
C ASP A 180 -23.73 1.32 -5.89
N ALA A 181 -23.86 2.60 -5.55
CA ALA A 181 -22.90 3.36 -4.74
C ALA A 181 -23.18 3.30 -3.23
N LYS A 182 -24.02 2.38 -2.78
CA LYS A 182 -24.48 2.27 -1.38
C LYS A 182 -23.79 1.14 -0.65
#